data_2bf4f824e02edcdf785a5f6922ea3b0b
#
_entry.id   2bf4f824e02edcdf785a5f6922ea3b0b
#
_cell.length_a   1.000
_cell.length_b   1.000
_cell.length_c   1.000
_cell.angle_alpha   90.00
_cell.angle_beta   90.00
_cell.angle_gamma   90.00
#
_symmetry.space_group_name_H-M   'P 1'
#
loop_
_entity.id
_entity.type
_entity.pdbx_description
1 polymer ?
#
loop_
_entity_poly.entity_id
_entity_poly.type
_entity_poly.pdbx_seq_one_letter_code
_entity_poly.pdbx_strand_id
1 'polypeptide(L)'
;EHVTIYSPASGVVIHKNAQQGMYVETGSRIFTIADLSAVWVQLDAYESDLQWLRYGQQVDFTTEAFPGEKFKGRVAFIDPVLNAKTHTVKVRVNVDNSDQRLKPEMFVRAIVAARLANDGNLVDEDLAGRWVSPMHPEILRDEPGTCPVCGMDLVTTESLGFTKDAAMNMTAPL
;
A
#
# COMPACT_ATOMS: atom_id res chain seq x y z
N GLU A 1 -30.97 26.64 -23.79
CA GLU A 1 -30.74 25.24 -24.18
C GLU A 1 -29.90 24.58 -23.10
N HIS A 2 -30.34 23.41 -22.58
CA HIS A 2 -29.62 22.70 -21.56
C HIS A 2 -28.97 21.46 -22.18
N VAL A 3 -27.66 21.30 -21.93
CA VAL A 3 -26.90 20.12 -22.37
C VAL A 3 -26.54 19.28 -21.15
N THR A 4 -26.89 18.01 -21.15
CA THR A 4 -26.53 17.07 -20.09
C THR A 4 -25.18 16.45 -20.43
N ILE A 5 -24.21 16.57 -19.52
CA ILE A 5 -22.89 15.97 -19.64
C ILE A 5 -22.83 14.82 -18.62
N TYR A 6 -22.58 13.60 -19.10
CA TYR A 6 -22.44 12.42 -18.26
C TYR A 6 -20.97 12.23 -17.86
N SER A 7 -20.79 11.64 -16.66
CA SER A 7 -19.44 11.23 -16.22
C SER A 7 -18.93 10.06 -17.07
N PRO A 8 -17.70 10.10 -17.59
CA PRO A 8 -17.11 8.98 -18.30
C PRO A 8 -16.64 7.85 -17.38
N ALA A 9 -16.59 8.10 -16.06
CA ALA A 9 -16.12 7.14 -15.06
C ALA A 9 -17.11 7.04 -13.89
N SER A 10 -17.18 5.87 -13.29
CA SER A 10 -17.89 5.62 -12.04
C SER A 10 -16.99 5.95 -10.86
N GLY A 11 -17.57 6.40 -9.75
CA GLY A 11 -16.81 6.74 -8.54
C GLY A 11 -17.49 7.81 -7.70
N VAL A 12 -16.75 8.31 -6.72
CA VAL A 12 -17.19 9.36 -5.80
C VAL A 12 -16.62 10.70 -6.25
N VAL A 13 -17.44 11.75 -6.25
CA VAL A 13 -16.99 13.11 -6.53
C VAL A 13 -16.21 13.62 -5.32
N ILE A 14 -14.89 13.75 -5.46
CA ILE A 14 -14.00 14.24 -4.38
C ILE A 14 -13.80 15.76 -4.43
N HIS A 15 -13.89 16.37 -5.62
CA HIS A 15 -13.83 17.81 -5.77
C HIS A 15 -14.85 18.31 -6.79
N LYS A 16 -15.52 19.40 -6.44
CA LYS A 16 -16.42 20.18 -7.33
C LYS A 16 -15.83 21.56 -7.54
N ASN A 17 -15.28 21.82 -8.74
CA ASN A 17 -14.62 23.08 -9.08
C ASN A 17 -15.54 24.05 -9.83
N ALA A 18 -16.70 23.60 -10.31
CA ALA A 18 -17.65 24.43 -11.03
C ALA A 18 -18.84 24.84 -10.15
N GLN A 19 -19.24 26.09 -10.27
CA GLN A 19 -20.44 26.66 -9.65
C GLN A 19 -21.42 27.12 -10.72
N GLN A 20 -22.70 27.24 -10.37
CA GLN A 20 -23.72 27.75 -11.27
C GLN A 20 -23.40 29.19 -11.67
N GLY A 21 -23.45 29.48 -12.99
CA GLY A 21 -23.11 30.79 -13.55
C GLY A 21 -21.61 30.99 -13.82
N MET A 22 -20.76 30.02 -13.49
CA MET A 22 -19.34 30.10 -13.82
C MET A 22 -19.12 29.84 -15.31
N TYR A 23 -18.26 30.64 -15.92
CA TYR A 23 -17.80 30.43 -17.28
C TYR A 23 -16.76 29.28 -17.29
N VAL A 24 -16.92 28.35 -18.21
CA VAL A 24 -16.00 27.21 -18.38
C VAL A 24 -15.50 27.17 -19.82
N GLU A 25 -14.21 26.88 -19.98
CA GLU A 25 -13.55 26.73 -21.28
C GLU A 25 -13.23 25.24 -21.54
N THR A 26 -12.86 24.94 -22.77
CA THR A 26 -12.36 23.60 -23.11
C THR A 26 -11.12 23.28 -22.27
N GLY A 27 -11.15 22.17 -21.52
CA GLY A 27 -10.08 21.78 -20.58
C GLY A 27 -10.30 22.25 -19.14
N SER A 28 -11.36 23.03 -18.84
CA SER A 28 -11.70 23.37 -17.46
C SER A 28 -12.07 22.14 -16.66
N ARG A 29 -11.44 21.96 -15.48
CA ARG A 29 -11.71 20.86 -14.57
C ARG A 29 -12.98 21.17 -13.77
N ILE A 30 -14.09 20.47 -14.07
CA ILE A 30 -15.40 20.69 -13.45
C ILE A 30 -15.56 19.83 -12.19
N PHE A 31 -15.31 18.54 -12.31
CA PHE A 31 -15.36 17.59 -11.20
C PHE A 31 -14.11 16.72 -11.19
N THR A 32 -13.73 16.26 -10.01
CA THR A 32 -12.77 15.18 -9.85
C THR A 32 -13.50 14.00 -9.26
N ILE A 33 -13.48 12.88 -9.98
CA ILE A 33 -14.13 11.63 -9.58
C ILE A 33 -13.03 10.61 -9.33
N ALA A 34 -13.10 9.90 -8.21
CA ALA A 34 -12.17 8.85 -7.85
C ALA A 34 -12.90 7.58 -7.44
N ASP A 35 -12.32 6.43 -7.79
CA ASP A 35 -12.68 5.16 -7.22
C ASP A 35 -11.99 5.05 -5.85
N LEU A 36 -12.77 4.86 -4.80
CA LEU A 36 -12.29 4.73 -3.42
C LEU A 36 -12.32 3.28 -2.92
N SER A 37 -12.57 2.30 -3.78
CA SER A 37 -12.57 0.87 -3.42
C SER A 37 -11.20 0.36 -2.97
N ALA A 38 -10.14 1.01 -3.43
CA ALA A 38 -8.78 0.79 -2.96
C ALA A 38 -8.13 2.14 -2.65
N VAL A 39 -7.38 2.22 -1.56
CA VAL A 39 -6.67 3.43 -1.16
C VAL A 39 -5.20 3.14 -0.90
N TRP A 40 -4.40 4.17 -1.00
CA TRP A 40 -2.98 4.10 -0.65
C TRP A 40 -2.73 4.82 0.66
N VAL A 41 -2.09 4.12 1.58
CA VAL A 41 -1.50 4.73 2.78
C VAL A 41 -0.06 5.09 2.44
N GLN A 42 0.27 6.37 2.62
CA GLN A 42 1.63 6.87 2.42
C GLN A 42 2.28 7.08 3.78
N LEU A 43 3.34 6.33 4.04
CA LEU A 43 4.11 6.40 5.27
C LEU A 43 5.46 7.07 4.99
N ASP A 44 5.96 7.79 5.97
CA ASP A 44 7.31 8.34 5.98
C ASP A 44 8.17 7.49 6.91
N ALA A 45 9.02 6.62 6.34
CA ALA A 45 9.94 5.78 7.07
C ALA A 45 11.29 6.47 7.23
N TYR A 46 11.88 6.44 8.42
CA TYR A 46 13.21 6.96 8.64
C TYR A 46 14.28 6.09 7.98
N GLU A 47 15.40 6.68 7.61
CA GLU A 47 16.54 5.99 7.01
C GLU A 47 16.99 4.79 7.86
N SER A 48 16.98 4.91 9.19
CA SER A 48 17.31 3.83 10.13
C SER A 48 16.38 2.61 10.01
N ASP A 49 15.16 2.82 9.57
CA ASP A 49 14.11 1.79 9.55
C ASP A 49 14.06 1.03 8.22
N LEU A 50 14.74 1.56 7.18
CA LEU A 50 14.73 0.97 5.84
C LEU A 50 15.28 -0.46 5.81
N GLN A 51 16.21 -0.78 6.69
CA GLN A 51 16.78 -2.12 6.81
C GLN A 51 15.72 -3.19 7.18
N TRP A 52 14.60 -2.76 7.80
CA TRP A 52 13.52 -3.62 8.26
C TRP A 52 12.32 -3.65 7.32
N LEU A 53 12.34 -2.84 6.25
CA LEU A 53 11.23 -2.73 5.32
C LEU A 53 11.49 -3.54 4.06
N ARG A 54 10.49 -4.32 3.65
CA ARG A 54 10.53 -5.11 2.42
C ARG A 54 9.23 -4.93 1.62
N TYR A 55 9.35 -5.01 0.31
CA TYR A 55 8.19 -5.08 -0.58
C TYR A 55 7.32 -6.30 -0.24
N GLY A 56 6.00 -6.12 -0.23
CA GLY A 56 5.05 -7.18 0.11
C GLY A 56 4.80 -7.36 1.62
N GLN A 57 5.62 -6.79 2.50
CA GLN A 57 5.49 -6.90 3.96
C GLN A 57 4.14 -6.36 4.43
N GLN A 58 3.53 -7.06 5.40
CA GLN A 58 2.29 -6.62 6.01
C GLN A 58 2.52 -5.43 6.94
N VAL A 59 1.61 -4.49 6.87
CA VAL A 59 1.58 -3.29 7.71
C VAL A 59 0.24 -3.22 8.41
N ASP A 60 0.27 -3.12 9.73
CA ASP A 60 -0.92 -2.82 10.53
C ASP A 60 -0.95 -1.31 10.81
N PHE A 61 -2.09 -0.68 10.59
CA PHE A 61 -2.23 0.75 10.87
C PHE A 61 -3.56 1.06 11.56
N THR A 62 -3.57 2.17 12.25
CA THR A 62 -4.74 2.73 12.92
C THR A 62 -4.98 4.15 12.42
N THR A 63 -6.21 4.60 12.47
CA THR A 63 -6.60 5.99 12.17
C THR A 63 -7.41 6.56 13.34
N GLU A 64 -7.29 7.86 13.55
CA GLU A 64 -8.05 8.56 14.59
C GLU A 64 -9.57 8.52 14.33
N ALA A 65 -9.99 8.36 13.07
CA ALA A 65 -11.40 8.27 12.71
C ALA A 65 -12.07 6.98 13.24
N PHE A 66 -11.30 5.92 13.47
CA PHE A 66 -11.81 4.62 13.97
C PHE A 66 -10.94 4.13 15.13
N PRO A 67 -11.12 4.69 16.32
CA PRO A 67 -10.32 4.34 17.49
C PRO A 67 -10.48 2.86 17.86
N GLY A 68 -9.34 2.17 18.05
CA GLY A 68 -9.32 0.76 18.44
C GLY A 68 -9.43 -0.24 17.28
N GLU A 69 -9.71 0.21 16.07
CA GLU A 69 -9.69 -0.65 14.88
C GLU A 69 -8.31 -0.67 14.25
N LYS A 70 -7.88 -1.87 13.83
CA LYS A 70 -6.64 -2.08 13.08
C LYS A 70 -6.97 -2.42 11.64
N PHE A 71 -6.42 -1.67 10.74
CA PHE A 71 -6.47 -1.92 9.31
C PHE A 71 -5.17 -2.58 8.87
N LYS A 72 -5.25 -3.35 7.79
CA LYS A 72 -4.10 -4.06 7.23
C LYS A 72 -3.87 -3.65 5.79
N GLY A 73 -2.62 -3.58 5.43
CA GLY A 73 -2.21 -3.35 4.05
C GLY A 73 -0.88 -4.02 3.76
N ARG A 74 -0.41 -3.93 2.51
CA ARG A 74 0.89 -4.45 2.10
C ARG A 74 1.74 -3.37 1.48
N VAL A 75 3.04 -3.39 1.80
CA VAL A 75 4.02 -2.49 1.18
C VAL A 75 4.07 -2.79 -0.31
N ALA A 76 3.64 -1.81 -1.11
CA ALA A 76 3.58 -1.92 -2.56
C ALA A 76 4.72 -1.16 -3.26
N PHE A 77 5.31 -0.19 -2.58
CA PHE A 77 6.42 0.58 -3.14
C PHE A 77 7.21 1.26 -2.03
N ILE A 78 8.52 1.23 -2.15
CA ILE A 78 9.46 1.98 -1.33
C ILE A 78 10.17 2.93 -2.27
N ASP A 79 10.06 4.24 -2.03
CA ASP A 79 10.65 5.25 -2.91
C ASP A 79 12.19 5.11 -2.86
N PRO A 80 12.88 5.02 -3.99
CA PRO A 80 14.34 4.97 -4.02
C PRO A 80 15.01 6.30 -3.65
N VAL A 81 14.22 7.39 -3.53
CA VAL A 81 14.73 8.73 -3.25
C VAL A 81 14.42 9.14 -1.83
N LEU A 82 15.49 9.43 -1.06
CA LEU A 82 15.40 9.98 0.28
C LEU A 82 15.04 11.47 0.23
N ASN A 83 14.10 11.89 1.05
CA ASN A 83 13.84 13.31 1.28
C ASN A 83 14.91 13.89 2.20
N ALA A 84 15.79 14.71 1.63
CA ALA A 84 16.94 15.28 2.35
C ALA A 84 16.58 16.23 3.52
N LYS A 85 15.34 16.76 3.55
CA LYS A 85 14.90 17.66 4.63
C LYS A 85 14.39 16.90 5.86
N THR A 86 13.73 15.79 5.65
CA THR A 86 13.10 14.99 6.71
C THR A 86 13.88 13.73 7.04
N HIS A 87 14.88 13.35 6.22
CA HIS A 87 15.61 12.08 6.27
C HIS A 87 14.67 10.87 6.28
N THR A 88 13.59 10.96 5.48
CA THR A 88 12.59 9.91 5.35
C THR A 88 12.47 9.46 3.90
N VAL A 89 12.05 8.21 3.74
CA VAL A 89 11.68 7.60 2.48
C VAL A 89 10.17 7.36 2.48
N LYS A 90 9.52 7.65 1.35
CA LYS A 90 8.09 7.38 1.20
C LYS A 90 7.84 5.91 0.93
N VAL A 91 6.97 5.32 1.74
CA VAL A 91 6.52 3.94 1.61
C VAL A 91 5.04 3.95 1.29
N ARG A 92 4.67 3.35 0.17
CA ARG A 92 3.28 3.21 -0.23
C ARG A 92 2.77 1.83 0.17
N VAL A 93 1.65 1.81 0.86
CA VAL A 93 0.94 0.61 1.29
C VAL A 93 -0.40 0.55 0.57
N ASN A 94 -0.67 -0.52 -0.13
CA ASN A 94 -1.98 -0.76 -0.75
C ASN A 94 -2.94 -1.32 0.29
N VAL A 95 -4.14 -0.76 0.32
CA VAL A 95 -5.19 -1.12 1.28
C VAL A 95 -6.50 -1.32 0.55
N ASP A 96 -7.13 -2.46 0.77
CA ASP A 96 -8.51 -2.68 0.33
C ASP A 96 -9.46 -1.79 1.15
N ASN A 97 -10.34 -1.07 0.46
CA ASN A 97 -11.32 -0.17 1.03
C ASN A 97 -12.70 -0.39 0.38
N SER A 98 -13.04 -1.66 0.18
CA SER A 98 -14.31 -2.05 -0.45
C SER A 98 -15.54 -1.54 0.32
N ASP A 99 -15.42 -1.34 1.63
CA ASP A 99 -16.41 -0.72 2.51
C ASP A 99 -16.41 0.83 2.45
N GLN A 100 -15.47 1.45 1.74
CA GLN A 100 -15.30 2.90 1.56
C GLN A 100 -15.23 3.71 2.86
N ARG A 101 -14.75 3.09 3.94
CA ARG A 101 -14.61 3.72 5.26
C ARG A 101 -13.40 4.64 5.31
N LEU A 102 -12.30 4.25 4.71
CA LEU A 102 -11.09 5.06 4.62
C LEU A 102 -11.29 6.17 3.58
N LYS A 103 -10.96 7.39 3.95
CA LYS A 103 -11.07 8.55 3.08
C LYS A 103 -9.68 9.14 2.80
N PRO A 104 -9.48 9.73 1.60
CA PRO A 104 -8.28 10.48 1.33
C PRO A 104 -7.98 11.52 2.43
N GLU A 105 -6.70 11.78 2.66
CA GLU A 105 -6.19 12.76 3.65
C GLU A 105 -6.43 12.41 5.12
N MET A 106 -6.88 11.19 5.45
CA MET A 106 -6.91 10.73 6.83
C MET A 106 -5.50 10.50 7.38
N PHE A 107 -5.27 10.97 8.62
CA PHE A 107 -4.04 10.64 9.33
C PHE A 107 -4.06 9.19 9.80
N VAL A 108 -2.93 8.52 9.59
CA VAL A 108 -2.72 7.13 9.99
C VAL A 108 -1.43 6.98 10.79
N ARG A 109 -1.44 6.02 11.70
CA ARG A 109 -0.25 5.56 12.42
C ARG A 109 -0.06 4.09 12.14
N ALA A 110 1.07 3.75 11.52
CA ALA A 110 1.39 2.40 11.12
C ALA A 110 2.45 1.77 12.03
N ILE A 111 2.34 0.46 12.20
CA ILE A 111 3.32 -0.39 12.85
C ILE A 111 3.68 -1.50 11.87
N VAL A 112 4.96 -1.59 11.54
CA VAL A 112 5.51 -2.66 10.72
C VAL A 112 6.23 -3.63 11.66
N ALA A 113 5.72 -4.85 11.77
CA ALA A 113 6.40 -5.88 12.53
C ALA A 113 7.45 -6.56 11.65
N ALA A 114 8.70 -6.57 12.10
CA ALA A 114 9.79 -7.27 11.45
C ALA A 114 10.32 -8.36 12.39
N ARG A 115 10.24 -9.62 11.96
CA ARG A 115 10.94 -10.74 12.61
C ARG A 115 12.09 -11.15 11.69
N LEU A 116 13.29 -11.22 12.21
CA LEU A 116 14.46 -11.62 11.43
C LEU A 116 14.86 -13.04 11.71
N ALA A 117 15.21 -13.75 10.66
CA ALA A 117 15.96 -15.00 10.75
C ALA A 117 17.47 -14.73 10.94
N ASN A 118 18.23 -15.77 11.25
CA ASN A 118 19.67 -15.66 11.47
C ASN A 118 20.46 -15.21 10.23
N ASP A 119 19.89 -15.38 9.06
CA ASP A 119 20.43 -14.96 7.75
C ASP A 119 20.10 -13.50 7.37
N GLY A 120 19.35 -12.79 8.23
CA GLY A 120 18.92 -11.42 8.01
C GLY A 120 17.68 -11.28 7.13
N ASN A 121 17.07 -12.39 6.72
CA ASN A 121 15.78 -12.39 6.02
C ASN A 121 14.61 -12.17 6.98
N LEU A 122 13.50 -11.63 6.47
CA LEU A 122 12.28 -11.47 7.24
C LEU A 122 11.54 -12.80 7.33
N VAL A 123 11.15 -13.19 8.53
CA VAL A 123 10.28 -14.34 8.76
C VAL A 123 8.84 -13.90 8.61
N ASP A 124 8.19 -14.39 7.58
CA ASP A 124 6.76 -14.19 7.34
C ASP A 124 6.16 -15.51 6.81
N GLU A 125 5.39 -16.17 7.67
CA GLU A 125 4.80 -17.48 7.37
C GLU A 125 3.76 -17.41 6.24
N ASP A 126 3.09 -16.26 6.07
CA ASP A 126 2.07 -16.07 5.05
C ASP A 126 2.67 -15.81 3.66
N LEU A 127 3.88 -15.26 3.62
CA LEU A 127 4.57 -14.90 2.38
C LEU A 127 5.55 -15.95 1.93
N ALA A 128 6.32 -16.51 2.85
CA ALA A 128 7.47 -17.36 2.51
C ALA A 128 7.07 -18.61 1.73
N GLY A 129 7.78 -18.89 0.66
CA GLY A 129 7.53 -20.00 -0.26
C GLY A 129 6.39 -19.75 -1.26
N ARG A 130 5.94 -18.50 -1.39
CA ARG A 130 4.88 -18.13 -2.34
C ARG A 130 5.43 -17.24 -3.46
N TRP A 131 4.58 -17.01 -4.42
CA TRP A 131 4.85 -16.14 -5.56
C TRP A 131 4.01 -14.88 -5.44
N VAL A 132 4.63 -13.72 -5.64
CA VAL A 132 4.00 -12.40 -5.49
C VAL A 132 4.20 -11.57 -6.76
N SER A 133 3.22 -10.72 -7.07
CA SER A 133 3.33 -9.79 -8.17
C SER A 133 4.26 -8.63 -7.82
N PRO A 134 5.19 -8.23 -8.72
CA PRO A 134 6.08 -7.08 -8.48
C PRO A 134 5.37 -5.74 -8.35
N MET A 135 4.12 -5.63 -8.82
CA MET A 135 3.33 -4.40 -8.80
C MET A 135 2.11 -4.47 -7.90
N HIS A 136 1.62 -5.69 -7.62
CA HIS A 136 0.40 -5.94 -6.87
C HIS A 136 0.69 -6.91 -5.73
N PRO A 137 1.21 -6.43 -4.58
CA PRO A 137 1.64 -7.30 -3.47
C PRO A 137 0.49 -8.06 -2.82
N GLU A 138 -0.74 -7.69 -3.08
CA GLU A 138 -1.95 -8.41 -2.68
C GLU A 138 -2.17 -9.70 -3.49
N ILE A 139 -1.56 -9.81 -4.68
CA ILE A 139 -1.64 -11.01 -5.51
C ILE A 139 -0.56 -11.99 -5.11
N LEU A 140 -0.95 -12.98 -4.31
CA LEU A 140 -0.13 -14.09 -3.84
C LEU A 140 -0.60 -15.39 -4.46
N ARG A 141 0.34 -16.22 -4.92
CA ARG A 141 0.08 -17.54 -5.48
C ARG A 141 1.04 -18.56 -4.90
N ASP A 142 0.63 -19.82 -4.90
CA ASP A 142 1.48 -20.93 -4.45
C ASP A 142 2.33 -21.51 -5.61
N GLU A 143 2.00 -21.12 -6.85
CA GLU A 143 2.67 -21.58 -8.07
C GLU A 143 3.16 -20.39 -8.92
N PRO A 144 4.21 -20.61 -9.74
CA PRO A 144 4.66 -19.61 -10.70
C PRO A 144 3.57 -19.27 -11.72
N GLY A 145 3.57 -18.05 -12.22
CA GLY A 145 2.60 -17.62 -13.22
C GLY A 145 2.66 -16.13 -13.46
N THR A 146 1.62 -15.58 -14.07
CA THR A 146 1.49 -14.16 -14.38
C THR A 146 0.46 -13.50 -13.49
N CYS A 147 0.66 -12.22 -13.19
CA CYS A 147 -0.28 -11.42 -12.44
C CYS A 147 -1.55 -11.19 -13.27
N PRO A 148 -2.76 -11.49 -12.75
CA PRO A 148 -4.01 -11.31 -13.49
C PRO A 148 -4.38 -9.83 -13.72
N VAL A 149 -3.74 -8.91 -13.00
CA VAL A 149 -4.03 -7.48 -13.08
C VAL A 149 -3.12 -6.77 -14.08
N CYS A 150 -1.79 -7.01 -14.02
CA CYS A 150 -0.83 -6.32 -14.87
C CYS A 150 -0.14 -7.21 -15.91
N GLY A 151 -0.35 -8.55 -15.87
CA GLY A 151 0.24 -9.49 -16.82
C GLY A 151 1.74 -9.77 -16.61
N MET A 152 2.38 -9.18 -15.59
CA MET A 152 3.80 -9.41 -15.30
C MET A 152 4.00 -10.76 -14.60
N ASP A 153 5.16 -11.37 -14.81
CA ASP A 153 5.53 -12.60 -14.13
C ASP A 153 5.64 -12.40 -12.62
N LEU A 154 5.17 -13.39 -11.88
CA LEU A 154 5.30 -13.42 -10.44
C LEU A 154 6.75 -13.74 -10.05
N VAL A 155 7.20 -13.14 -8.96
CA VAL A 155 8.53 -13.39 -8.37
C VAL A 155 8.39 -14.17 -7.07
N THR A 156 9.42 -14.93 -6.70
CA THR A 156 9.41 -15.66 -5.43
C THR A 156 9.61 -14.71 -4.25
N THR A 157 8.94 -14.97 -3.16
CA THR A 157 9.08 -14.16 -1.94
C THR A 157 10.46 -14.27 -1.31
N GLU A 158 11.18 -15.38 -1.53
CA GLU A 158 12.57 -15.54 -1.11
C GLU A 158 13.49 -14.52 -1.82
N SER A 159 13.25 -14.24 -3.09
CA SER A 159 14.01 -13.22 -3.83
C SER A 159 13.83 -11.81 -3.27
N LEU A 160 12.76 -11.60 -2.51
CA LEU A 160 12.44 -10.33 -1.82
C LEU A 160 12.94 -10.31 -0.36
N GLY A 161 13.60 -11.38 0.10
CA GLY A 161 14.18 -11.49 1.43
C GLY A 161 13.20 -12.01 2.49
N PHE A 162 12.25 -12.87 2.11
CA PHE A 162 11.39 -13.58 3.07
C PHE A 162 11.79 -15.03 3.23
N THR A 163 11.62 -15.59 4.44
CA THR A 163 11.92 -16.98 4.76
C THR A 163 10.86 -17.57 5.70
N LYS A 164 10.76 -18.91 5.68
CA LYS A 164 9.95 -19.68 6.64
C LYS A 164 10.74 -20.05 7.91
N ASP A 165 12.06 -19.96 7.86
CA ASP A 165 12.89 -20.40 8.97
C ASP A 165 12.66 -19.52 10.18
N ALA A 166 11.94 -20.07 11.15
CA ALA A 166 11.82 -19.46 12.46
C ALA A 166 13.22 -19.29 13.06
N ALA A 167 13.49 -18.10 13.60
CA ALA A 167 14.67 -17.88 14.41
C ALA A 167 14.78 -19.02 15.42
N MET A 168 15.89 -19.76 15.40
CA MET A 168 16.16 -20.73 16.46
C MET A 168 16.04 -20.01 17.80
N ASN A 169 15.12 -20.47 18.64
CA ASN A 169 15.07 -20.09 20.03
C ASN A 169 16.42 -20.50 20.63
N MET A 170 17.36 -19.60 20.71
CA MET A 170 18.55 -19.76 21.53
C MET A 170 18.11 -19.67 22.99
N THR A 171 17.64 -20.78 23.53
CA THR A 171 17.63 -21.00 24.97
C THR A 171 19.10 -21.14 25.37
N ALA A 172 19.67 -20.05 25.88
CA ALA A 172 20.95 -20.13 26.56
C ALA A 172 20.76 -21.06 27.79
N PRO A 173 21.55 -22.10 27.95
CA PRO A 173 21.56 -22.82 29.21
C PRO A 173 22.11 -21.91 30.30
N LEU A 174 21.40 -21.80 31.40
CA LEU A 174 21.86 -21.20 32.64
C LEU A 174 23.05 -21.96 33.20
#